data_c4206e6633154d60369566bb99fb0b13
#
_entry.id   c4206e6633154d60369566bb99fb0b13
#
_cell.length_a   1.000
_cell.length_b   1.000
_cell.length_c   1.000
_cell.angle_alpha   90.00
_cell.angle_beta   90.00
_cell.angle_gamma   90.00
#
_symmetry.space_group_name_H-M   'P 1'
#
loop_
_entity.id
_entity.type
_entity.pdbx_description
1 polymer ?
#
loop_
_entity_poly.entity_id
_entity_poly.type
_entity_poly.pdbx_seq_one_letter_code
_entity_poly.pdbx_strand_id
1 'polypeptide(L)'
;MRIIGPAPIIGKVSTAAIDDDIVTEGKVGSALHTIWVPANAMRPTSSNGCASITDVETTSGRPDMQVLDFDASSDEHAQFGVSFPKSWNEGTVTASFVWCSTATDTDGVSWGIQGVACSDSDTIDVVYGTAIVVDDANLGAAEDLCVSATSGAITIAGSPAVGDMCFFRVFRDVSDANDTAAEDARLIGVKIFFTTDTGGDT
;
A
#
# COMPACT_ATOMS: atom_id res chain seq x y z
N MET A 1 -60.82 -19.11 8.56
CA MET A 1 -59.96 -19.75 7.54
C MET A 1 -58.80 -18.79 7.23
N ARG A 2 -57.60 -19.12 7.69
CA ARG A 2 -56.42 -18.25 7.54
C ARG A 2 -55.69 -18.71 6.27
N ILE A 3 -55.67 -17.87 5.24
CA ILE A 3 -54.94 -18.15 4.00
C ILE A 3 -53.46 -17.85 4.30
N ILE A 4 -52.65 -18.91 4.43
CA ILE A 4 -51.21 -18.79 4.49
C ILE A 4 -50.77 -18.67 3.02
N GLY A 5 -50.40 -17.47 2.60
CA GLY A 5 -49.77 -17.27 1.30
C GLY A 5 -48.43 -18.06 1.23
N PRO A 6 -48.01 -18.48 0.03
CA PRO A 6 -46.73 -19.18 -0.13
C PRO A 6 -45.59 -18.32 0.38
N ALA A 7 -44.64 -18.95 1.08
CA ALA A 7 -43.42 -18.29 1.51
C ALA A 7 -42.69 -17.68 0.30
N PRO A 8 -42.08 -16.49 0.44
CA PRO A 8 -41.33 -15.91 -0.66
C PRO A 8 -40.19 -16.87 -1.06
N ILE A 9 -40.23 -17.31 -2.31
CA ILE A 9 -39.15 -18.10 -2.90
C ILE A 9 -37.97 -17.14 -3.05
N ILE A 10 -36.97 -17.26 -2.19
CA ILE A 10 -35.65 -16.66 -2.40
C ILE A 10 -34.96 -17.49 -3.51
N GLY A 11 -35.45 -17.32 -4.74
CA GLY A 11 -34.80 -17.89 -5.93
C GLY A 11 -33.49 -17.19 -6.20
N LYS A 12 -32.46 -17.94 -6.63
CA LYS A 12 -31.28 -17.34 -7.25
C LYS A 12 -31.73 -16.42 -8.37
N VAL A 13 -31.43 -15.13 -8.29
CA VAL A 13 -31.65 -14.20 -9.39
C VAL A 13 -30.83 -14.72 -10.57
N SER A 14 -31.47 -15.16 -11.65
CA SER A 14 -30.76 -15.55 -12.87
C SER A 14 -30.24 -14.29 -13.55
N THR A 15 -29.10 -14.40 -14.26
CA THR A 15 -28.54 -13.31 -15.05
C THR A 15 -29.53 -12.69 -16.05
N ALA A 16 -30.55 -13.44 -16.47
CA ALA A 16 -31.65 -12.96 -17.33
C ALA A 16 -32.74 -12.14 -16.58
N ALA A 17 -32.67 -12.04 -15.25
CA ALA A 17 -33.59 -11.26 -14.43
C ALA A 17 -32.95 -9.96 -13.89
N ILE A 18 -31.73 -9.67 -14.28
CA ILE A 18 -31.05 -8.39 -14.02
C ILE A 18 -31.20 -7.58 -15.30
N ASP A 19 -32.18 -6.67 -15.31
CA ASP A 19 -32.27 -5.64 -16.35
C ASP A 19 -31.02 -4.76 -16.24
N ASP A 20 -30.33 -4.47 -17.36
CA ASP A 20 -29.09 -3.67 -17.38
C ASP A 20 -29.26 -2.31 -16.65
N ASP A 21 -30.48 -1.77 -16.60
CA ASP A 21 -30.81 -0.54 -15.88
C ASP A 21 -30.99 -0.71 -14.35
N ILE A 22 -30.97 -1.94 -13.81
CA ILE A 22 -31.23 -2.19 -12.38
C ILE A 22 -29.93 -2.16 -11.56
N VAL A 23 -28.78 -2.46 -12.15
CA VAL A 23 -27.48 -2.34 -11.50
C VAL A 23 -26.87 -0.98 -11.86
N THR A 24 -27.29 0.04 -11.15
CA THR A 24 -26.65 1.35 -11.21
C THR A 24 -25.35 1.32 -10.43
N GLU A 25 -24.39 2.19 -10.75
CA GLU A 25 -23.09 2.31 -10.07
C GLU A 25 -23.23 2.36 -8.55
N GLY A 26 -24.24 3.04 -8.02
CA GLY A 26 -24.52 3.07 -6.57
C GLY A 26 -24.99 1.75 -5.97
N LYS A 27 -25.18 0.68 -6.78
CA LYS A 27 -25.49 -0.69 -6.33
C LYS A 27 -24.28 -1.62 -6.39
N VAL A 28 -23.19 -1.21 -7.05
CA VAL A 28 -21.90 -1.86 -6.94
C VAL A 28 -21.30 -1.39 -5.62
N GLY A 29 -21.34 -2.24 -4.60
CA GLY A 29 -20.90 -1.88 -3.26
C GLY A 29 -19.43 -1.47 -3.23
N SER A 30 -19.06 -0.77 -2.18
CA SER A 30 -17.66 -0.43 -1.86
C SER A 30 -16.75 -1.66 -1.97
N ALA A 31 -15.64 -1.54 -2.68
CA ALA A 31 -14.66 -2.61 -2.87
C ALA A 31 -13.26 -2.14 -2.48
N LEU A 32 -12.48 -3.06 -1.90
CA LEU A 32 -11.07 -2.83 -1.60
C LEU A 32 -10.22 -3.20 -2.82
N HIS A 33 -9.38 -2.29 -3.25
CA HIS A 33 -8.46 -2.46 -4.37
C HIS A 33 -7.01 -2.32 -3.94
N THR A 34 -6.10 -2.80 -4.78
CA THR A 34 -4.66 -2.78 -4.50
C THR A 34 -3.91 -2.12 -5.65
N ILE A 35 -3.04 -1.18 -5.30
CA ILE A 35 -1.99 -0.68 -6.20
C ILE A 35 -0.67 -1.28 -5.72
N TRP A 36 0.05 -1.96 -6.63
CA TRP A 36 1.41 -2.42 -6.39
C TRP A 36 2.40 -1.36 -6.85
N VAL A 37 3.27 -0.91 -5.94
CA VAL A 37 4.34 0.04 -6.23
C VAL A 37 5.67 -0.67 -5.99
N PRO A 38 6.36 -1.14 -7.04
CA PRO A 38 7.65 -1.80 -6.89
C PRO A 38 8.75 -0.80 -6.52
N ALA A 39 9.84 -1.27 -5.92
CA ALA A 39 10.96 -0.44 -5.50
C ALA A 39 11.55 0.41 -6.63
N ASN A 40 11.57 -0.11 -7.87
CA ASN A 40 12.07 0.63 -9.04
C ASN A 40 11.16 1.78 -9.51
N ALA A 41 9.92 1.88 -9.01
CA ALA A 41 9.04 3.03 -9.20
C ALA A 41 9.21 4.10 -8.11
N MET A 42 10.07 3.84 -7.14
CA MET A 42 10.40 4.75 -6.05
C MET A 42 11.76 5.40 -6.28
N ARG A 43 12.04 6.44 -5.54
CA ARG A 43 13.36 7.08 -5.51
C ARG A 43 13.75 7.44 -4.08
N PRO A 44 15.01 7.28 -3.69
CA PRO A 44 15.52 7.84 -2.45
C PRO A 44 15.26 9.34 -2.37
N THR A 45 14.98 9.85 -1.19
CA THR A 45 14.89 11.30 -0.96
C THR A 45 16.27 11.94 -1.05
N SER A 46 16.34 13.25 -1.38
CA SER A 46 17.62 13.96 -1.47
C SER A 46 18.30 14.13 -0.11
N SER A 47 17.52 14.15 0.97
CA SER A 47 18.02 14.20 2.35
C SER A 47 17.57 12.95 3.07
N ASN A 48 18.47 12.24 3.72
CA ASN A 48 18.23 10.97 4.42
C ASN A 48 17.55 9.93 3.50
N GLY A 49 17.98 9.86 2.24
CA GLY A 49 17.49 8.86 1.30
C GLY A 49 18.17 7.52 1.56
N CYS A 50 17.40 6.44 1.36
CA CYS A 50 17.94 5.09 1.32
C CYS A 50 18.92 4.90 0.16
N ALA A 51 19.57 3.74 0.06
CA ALA A 51 20.45 3.43 -1.06
C ALA A 51 19.71 3.52 -2.41
N SER A 52 20.43 3.78 -3.48
CA SER A 52 19.88 3.75 -4.83
C SER A 52 19.41 2.35 -5.18
N ILE A 53 18.47 2.27 -6.14
CA ILE A 53 17.96 0.97 -6.63
C ILE A 53 19.11 0.03 -6.99
N THR A 54 19.06 -1.19 -6.51
CA THR A 54 20.05 -2.23 -6.70
C THR A 54 19.40 -3.48 -7.26
N ASP A 55 20.06 -4.13 -8.23
CA ASP A 55 19.70 -5.44 -8.72
C ASP A 55 20.36 -6.50 -7.83
N VAL A 56 19.58 -7.43 -7.30
CA VAL A 56 20.04 -8.52 -6.44
C VAL A 56 19.76 -9.84 -7.15
N GLU A 57 20.81 -10.55 -7.54
CA GLU A 57 20.75 -11.94 -8.00
C GLU A 57 20.88 -12.87 -6.78
N THR A 58 19.87 -13.69 -6.52
CA THR A 58 19.93 -14.68 -5.43
C THR A 58 20.78 -15.88 -5.81
N THR A 59 20.44 -16.52 -6.91
CA THR A 59 21.21 -17.61 -7.53
C THR A 59 20.91 -17.61 -9.02
N SER A 60 21.92 -17.78 -9.86
CA SER A 60 21.75 -17.79 -11.32
C SER A 60 20.60 -18.70 -11.78
N GLY A 61 19.70 -18.14 -12.59
CA GLY A 61 18.50 -18.81 -13.10
C GLY A 61 17.31 -18.85 -12.15
N ARG A 62 17.38 -18.10 -11.02
CA ARG A 62 16.27 -17.86 -10.09
C ARG A 62 15.81 -16.40 -10.21
N PRO A 63 14.73 -16.00 -9.49
CA PRO A 63 14.27 -14.61 -9.53
C PRO A 63 15.35 -13.62 -9.09
N ASP A 64 15.57 -12.60 -9.91
CA ASP A 64 16.33 -11.41 -9.54
C ASP A 64 15.38 -10.36 -8.98
N MET A 65 15.86 -9.57 -8.03
CA MET A 65 15.09 -8.53 -7.35
C MET A 65 15.68 -7.16 -7.65
N GLN A 66 14.81 -6.17 -7.84
CA GLN A 66 15.19 -4.76 -7.74
C GLN A 66 14.72 -4.24 -6.38
N VAL A 67 15.67 -3.77 -5.58
CA VAL A 67 15.41 -3.39 -4.19
C VAL A 67 15.94 -1.99 -3.87
N LEU A 68 15.35 -1.37 -2.85
CA LEU A 68 15.90 -0.23 -2.15
C LEU A 68 16.36 -0.72 -0.76
N ASP A 69 17.64 -0.58 -0.47
CA ASP A 69 18.21 -0.96 0.83
C ASP A 69 18.07 0.21 1.81
N PHE A 70 17.52 -0.08 3.00
CA PHE A 70 17.33 0.86 4.10
C PHE A 70 18.25 0.46 5.25
N ASP A 71 19.13 1.37 5.64
CA ASP A 71 20.16 1.19 6.68
C ASP A 71 19.54 0.87 8.05
N ALA A 72 20.27 0.09 8.86
CA ALA A 72 19.86 -0.28 10.21
C ALA A 72 20.23 0.76 11.28
N SER A 73 20.89 1.86 10.92
CA SER A 73 21.46 2.81 11.89
C SER A 73 20.84 4.21 11.84
N SER A 74 20.06 4.51 10.81
CA SER A 74 19.42 5.80 10.62
C SER A 74 18.10 5.68 9.84
N ASP A 75 17.14 6.54 10.15
CA ASP A 75 15.89 6.62 9.39
C ASP A 75 16.20 7.08 7.96
N GLU A 76 15.95 6.22 7.02
CA GLU A 76 16.11 6.48 5.60
C GLU A 76 14.79 6.46 4.86
N HIS A 77 14.70 7.20 3.77
CA HIS A 77 13.45 7.49 3.10
C HIS A 77 13.50 7.22 1.60
N ALA A 78 12.40 6.72 1.06
CA ALA A 78 12.09 6.73 -0.37
C ALA A 78 10.71 7.32 -0.62
N GLN A 79 10.45 7.79 -1.84
CA GLN A 79 9.19 8.41 -2.20
C GLN A 79 8.71 7.97 -3.58
N PHE A 80 7.40 7.99 -3.76
CA PHE A 80 6.72 7.70 -5.02
C PHE A 80 5.43 8.50 -5.12
N GLY A 81 4.82 8.52 -6.30
CA GLY A 81 3.55 9.19 -6.55
C GLY A 81 2.50 8.20 -7.04
N VAL A 82 1.26 8.43 -6.64
CA VAL A 82 0.07 7.69 -7.09
C VAL A 82 -1.00 8.70 -7.48
N SER A 83 -1.64 8.49 -8.64
CA SER A 83 -2.93 9.10 -8.95
C SER A 83 -3.99 8.01 -8.81
N PHE A 84 -4.89 8.18 -7.87
CA PHE A 84 -5.97 7.21 -7.65
C PHE A 84 -7.00 7.25 -8.77
N PRO A 85 -7.67 6.12 -9.07
CA PRO A 85 -8.76 6.11 -10.05
C PRO A 85 -9.92 6.99 -9.55
N LYS A 86 -10.76 7.46 -10.47
CA LYS A 86 -11.93 8.31 -10.14
C LYS A 86 -12.94 7.61 -9.23
N SER A 87 -12.91 6.30 -9.20
CA SER A 87 -13.74 5.48 -8.31
C SER A 87 -13.26 5.42 -6.85
N TRP A 88 -12.09 6.01 -6.53
CA TRP A 88 -11.62 6.08 -5.15
C TRP A 88 -12.56 6.94 -4.30
N ASN A 89 -12.85 6.49 -3.08
CA ASN A 89 -13.75 7.16 -2.15
C ASN A 89 -13.12 8.35 -1.40
N GLU A 90 -11.91 8.80 -1.81
CA GLU A 90 -11.16 9.90 -1.20
C GLU A 90 -10.85 9.71 0.29
N GLY A 91 -11.03 8.49 0.78
CA GLY A 91 -10.79 8.13 2.17
C GLY A 91 -9.35 7.79 2.49
N THR A 92 -9.13 7.30 3.71
CA THR A 92 -7.84 6.75 4.13
C THR A 92 -7.46 5.52 3.32
N VAL A 93 -6.16 5.29 3.19
CA VAL A 93 -5.61 4.09 2.58
C VAL A 93 -4.86 3.28 3.65
N THR A 94 -4.52 2.04 3.34
CA THR A 94 -3.61 1.23 4.16
C THR A 94 -2.52 0.66 3.28
N ALA A 95 -1.44 0.15 3.87
CA ALA A 95 -0.31 -0.39 3.13
C ALA A 95 0.20 -1.70 3.71
N SER A 96 0.92 -2.45 2.90
CA SER A 96 1.71 -3.61 3.32
C SER A 96 3.04 -3.57 2.58
N PHE A 97 4.14 -3.79 3.29
CA PHE A 97 5.49 -3.78 2.76
C PHE A 97 5.91 -5.18 2.34
N VAL A 98 6.52 -5.29 1.18
CA VAL A 98 7.11 -6.54 0.67
C VAL A 98 8.62 -6.32 0.64
N TRP A 99 9.36 -7.11 1.41
CA TRP A 99 10.77 -6.88 1.65
C TRP A 99 11.52 -8.20 1.94
N CYS A 100 12.82 -8.16 2.06
CA CYS A 100 13.68 -9.23 2.54
C CYS A 100 14.92 -8.64 3.19
N SER A 101 15.78 -9.49 3.73
CA SER A 101 17.10 -9.12 4.22
C SER A 101 18.10 -10.27 4.03
N THR A 102 19.34 -10.05 4.44
CA THR A 102 20.35 -11.12 4.52
C THR A 102 20.40 -11.78 5.92
N ALA A 103 19.55 -11.34 6.83
CA ALA A 103 19.48 -11.88 8.19
C ALA A 103 19.08 -13.36 8.22
N THR A 104 19.57 -14.06 9.22
CA THR A 104 19.22 -15.46 9.50
C THR A 104 18.60 -15.65 10.89
N ASP A 105 18.13 -14.55 11.48
CA ASP A 105 17.42 -14.47 12.75
C ASP A 105 15.95 -14.07 12.53
N THR A 106 15.27 -13.63 13.58
CA THR A 106 13.88 -13.17 13.56
C THR A 106 13.74 -11.76 14.11
N ASP A 107 14.78 -10.95 13.98
CA ASP A 107 14.78 -9.57 14.44
C ASP A 107 13.83 -8.70 13.62
N GLY A 108 13.29 -7.69 14.27
CA GLY A 108 12.21 -6.86 13.72
C GLY A 108 12.71 -5.72 12.84
N VAL A 109 11.85 -5.30 11.92
CA VAL A 109 11.98 -4.09 11.09
C VAL A 109 10.68 -3.30 11.17
N SER A 110 10.78 -1.99 11.46
CA SER A 110 9.64 -1.09 11.56
C SER A 110 9.52 -0.23 10.30
N TRP A 111 8.47 -0.46 9.51
CA TRP A 111 8.21 0.26 8.27
C TRP A 111 7.22 1.39 8.48
N GLY A 112 7.59 2.61 8.09
CA GLY A 112 6.73 3.79 8.13
C GLY A 112 6.26 4.25 6.76
N ILE A 113 5.05 4.82 6.71
CA ILE A 113 4.50 5.43 5.50
C ILE A 113 3.66 6.65 5.84
N GLN A 114 3.70 7.66 4.99
CA GLN A 114 2.90 8.88 5.07
C GLN A 114 2.60 9.42 3.69
N GLY A 115 1.51 10.18 3.54
CA GLY A 115 1.06 10.70 2.25
C GLY A 115 0.63 12.15 2.30
N VAL A 116 0.69 12.83 1.14
CA VAL A 116 0.14 14.17 0.90
C VAL A 116 -0.37 14.27 -0.53
N ALA A 117 -1.51 14.93 -0.72
CA ALA A 117 -2.09 15.22 -2.02
C ALA A 117 -1.80 16.67 -2.44
N CYS A 118 -1.66 16.87 -3.74
CA CYS A 118 -1.58 18.18 -4.39
C CYS A 118 -2.53 18.20 -5.59
N SER A 119 -3.42 19.17 -5.63
CA SER A 119 -4.30 19.46 -6.75
C SER A 119 -3.59 20.29 -7.82
N ASP A 120 -4.23 20.48 -8.96
CA ASP A 120 -3.75 21.43 -9.99
C ASP A 120 -3.58 22.83 -9.39
N SER A 121 -2.46 23.45 -9.70
CA SER A 121 -2.03 24.79 -9.22
C SER A 121 -1.58 24.86 -7.74
N ASP A 122 -1.60 23.76 -6.98
CA ASP A 122 -1.02 23.75 -5.65
C ASP A 122 0.51 23.76 -5.69
N THR A 123 1.10 24.30 -4.62
CA THR A 123 2.54 24.11 -4.42
C THR A 123 2.85 22.67 -4.02
N ILE A 124 3.94 22.12 -4.57
CA ILE A 124 4.44 20.80 -4.16
C ILE A 124 5.27 20.89 -2.84
N ASP A 125 5.64 22.09 -2.44
CA ASP A 125 6.36 22.34 -1.17
C ASP A 125 5.40 22.29 0.01
N VAL A 126 4.95 21.09 0.35
CA VAL A 126 3.98 20.82 1.43
C VAL A 126 4.48 19.72 2.34
N VAL A 127 3.99 19.70 3.57
CA VAL A 127 4.34 18.67 4.55
C VAL A 127 3.50 17.42 4.35
N TYR A 128 4.11 16.25 4.54
CA TYR A 128 3.39 14.99 4.59
C TYR A 128 2.45 14.91 5.80
N GLY A 129 1.43 14.08 5.71
CA GLY A 129 0.57 13.71 6.83
C GLY A 129 1.34 12.95 7.92
N THR A 130 0.64 12.63 9.01
CA THR A 130 1.20 11.82 10.09
C THR A 130 1.60 10.43 9.58
N ALA A 131 2.80 10.00 9.92
CA ALA A 131 3.29 8.68 9.57
C ALA A 131 2.52 7.59 10.33
N ILE A 132 2.32 6.46 9.66
CA ILE A 132 1.82 5.22 10.26
C ILE A 132 2.93 4.20 10.14
N VAL A 133 3.26 3.55 11.25
CA VAL A 133 4.30 2.52 11.34
C VAL A 133 3.64 1.15 11.46
N VAL A 134 4.25 0.14 10.85
CA VAL A 134 3.90 -1.27 10.97
C VAL A 134 5.16 -2.09 11.14
N ASP A 135 5.17 -2.91 12.18
CA ASP A 135 6.29 -3.80 12.49
C ASP A 135 6.16 -5.11 11.73
N ASP A 136 7.30 -5.65 11.33
CA ASP A 136 7.46 -6.97 10.73
C ASP A 136 8.78 -7.58 11.21
N ALA A 137 9.06 -8.82 10.88
CA ALA A 137 10.27 -9.48 11.32
C ALA A 137 10.86 -10.38 10.23
N ASN A 138 12.16 -10.60 10.30
CA ASN A 138 12.86 -11.61 9.54
C ASN A 138 12.27 -13.01 9.82
N LEU A 139 12.34 -13.92 8.86
CA LEU A 139 11.73 -15.25 8.95
C LEU A 139 12.73 -16.35 9.27
N GLY A 140 14.00 -16.00 9.56
CA GLY A 140 15.03 -16.93 10.03
C GLY A 140 15.93 -17.49 8.93
N ALA A 141 15.74 -17.11 7.67
CA ALA A 141 16.68 -17.43 6.59
C ALA A 141 16.90 -16.22 5.69
N ALA A 142 18.13 -16.06 5.19
CA ALA A 142 18.48 -14.98 4.29
C ALA A 142 17.61 -15.02 3.02
N GLU A 143 17.16 -13.85 2.60
CA GLU A 143 16.34 -13.63 1.40
C GLU A 143 14.94 -14.27 1.45
N ASP A 144 14.47 -14.69 2.64
CA ASP A 144 13.06 -15.02 2.82
C ASP A 144 12.19 -13.80 2.50
N LEU A 145 11.08 -14.06 1.76
CA LEU A 145 10.13 -13.01 1.39
C LEU A 145 9.25 -12.66 2.59
N CYS A 146 9.47 -11.50 3.18
CA CYS A 146 8.66 -10.93 4.23
C CYS A 146 7.53 -10.06 3.64
N VAL A 147 6.34 -10.19 4.20
CA VAL A 147 5.18 -9.37 3.85
C VAL A 147 4.54 -8.89 5.13
N SER A 148 4.68 -7.62 5.43
CA SER A 148 4.16 -7.05 6.67
C SER A 148 2.64 -7.23 6.81
N ALA A 149 2.15 -7.18 8.03
CA ALA A 149 0.73 -6.95 8.27
C ALA A 149 0.26 -5.69 7.54
N THR A 150 -1.05 -5.58 7.32
CA THR A 150 -1.63 -4.32 6.81
C THR A 150 -1.50 -3.24 7.86
N SER A 151 -0.99 -2.08 7.48
CA SER A 151 -0.81 -0.92 8.36
C SER A 151 -2.14 -0.41 8.93
N GLY A 152 -2.07 0.42 9.95
CA GLY A 152 -3.16 1.31 10.33
C GLY A 152 -3.59 2.24 9.18
N ALA A 153 -4.72 2.93 9.36
CA ALA A 153 -5.24 3.86 8.37
C ALA A 153 -4.29 5.06 8.17
N ILE A 154 -3.87 5.28 6.93
CA ILE A 154 -3.01 6.38 6.50
C ILE A 154 -3.92 7.51 6.03
N THR A 155 -3.91 8.63 6.75
CA THR A 155 -4.57 9.85 6.32
C THR A 155 -3.65 10.62 5.38
N ILE A 156 -4.06 10.77 4.12
CA ILE A 156 -3.35 11.58 3.14
C ILE A 156 -3.64 13.03 3.45
N ALA A 157 -2.60 13.84 3.75
CA ALA A 157 -2.76 15.28 3.98
C ALA A 157 -3.11 16.02 2.67
N GLY A 158 -3.45 17.32 2.77
CA GLY A 158 -3.73 18.14 1.58
C GLY A 158 -5.15 18.04 1.06
N SER A 159 -6.09 17.44 1.82
CA SER A 159 -7.51 17.29 1.42
C SER A 159 -7.65 16.60 0.06
N PRO A 160 -7.20 15.35 -0.04
CA PRO A 160 -7.13 14.62 -1.30
C PRO A 160 -8.50 14.54 -2.00
N ALA A 161 -8.47 14.71 -3.30
CA ALA A 161 -9.63 14.59 -4.17
C ALA A 161 -9.30 13.74 -5.42
N VAL A 162 -10.33 13.31 -6.12
CA VAL A 162 -10.19 12.61 -7.40
C VAL A 162 -9.43 13.51 -8.40
N GLY A 163 -8.40 12.94 -9.02
CA GLY A 163 -7.54 13.65 -9.97
C GLY A 163 -6.29 14.27 -9.38
N ASP A 164 -6.16 14.33 -8.06
CA ASP A 164 -4.97 14.83 -7.41
C ASP A 164 -3.78 13.88 -7.58
N MET A 165 -2.57 14.45 -7.48
CA MET A 165 -1.35 13.69 -7.34
C MET A 165 -1.05 13.46 -5.87
N CYS A 166 -1.13 12.22 -5.43
CA CYS A 166 -0.76 11.82 -4.07
C CYS A 166 0.70 11.40 -4.03
N PHE A 167 1.51 12.10 -3.25
CA PHE A 167 2.89 11.71 -2.96
C PHE A 167 2.93 10.92 -1.67
N PHE A 168 3.68 9.81 -1.69
CA PHE A 168 3.95 8.99 -0.53
C PHE A 168 5.44 8.97 -0.22
N ARG A 169 5.76 8.92 1.06
CA ARG A 169 7.09 8.68 1.56
C ARG A 169 7.07 7.46 2.46
N VAL A 170 7.96 6.51 2.19
CA VAL A 170 8.20 5.31 3.00
C VAL A 170 9.56 5.39 3.66
N PHE A 171 9.71 4.75 4.81
CA PHE A 171 10.96 4.76 5.56
C PHE A 171 11.07 3.56 6.50
N ARG A 172 12.28 3.22 6.90
CA ARG A 172 12.56 2.36 8.05
C ARG A 172 12.72 3.26 9.27
N ASP A 173 11.93 2.98 10.32
CA ASP A 173 11.98 3.70 11.61
C ASP A 173 12.88 2.95 12.57
N VAL A 174 14.20 3.17 12.45
CA VAL A 174 15.20 2.52 13.30
C VAL A 174 15.16 3.01 14.75
N SER A 175 14.40 4.08 15.03
CA SER A 175 14.17 4.58 16.38
C SER A 175 13.03 3.85 17.10
N ASP A 176 12.22 3.07 16.40
CA ASP A 176 11.18 2.25 16.99
C ASP A 176 11.78 1.12 17.82
N ALA A 177 11.17 0.83 18.97
CA ALA A 177 11.67 -0.21 19.88
C ALA A 177 11.57 -1.63 19.30
N ASN A 178 10.76 -1.85 18.27
CA ASN A 178 10.58 -3.11 17.57
C ASN A 178 11.53 -3.25 16.37
N ASP A 179 12.21 -2.18 15.92
CA ASP A 179 13.27 -2.27 14.92
C ASP A 179 14.56 -2.73 15.59
N THR A 180 14.85 -4.00 15.48
CA THR A 180 15.99 -4.65 16.15
C THR A 180 16.97 -5.31 15.17
N ALA A 181 16.60 -5.41 13.88
CA ALA A 181 17.44 -6.02 12.86
C ALA A 181 18.69 -5.17 12.59
N ALA A 182 19.85 -5.83 12.62
CA ALA A 182 21.15 -5.20 12.43
C ALA A 182 21.56 -5.08 10.95
N GLU A 183 20.87 -5.78 10.07
CA GLU A 183 21.09 -5.78 8.63
C GLU A 183 20.21 -4.72 7.94
N ASP A 184 20.62 -4.31 6.74
CA ASP A 184 19.78 -3.47 5.88
C ASP A 184 18.50 -4.22 5.50
N ALA A 185 17.38 -3.49 5.53
CA ALA A 185 16.11 -3.99 5.06
C ALA A 185 15.93 -3.65 3.57
N ARG A 186 15.78 -4.70 2.74
CA ARG A 186 15.66 -4.60 1.27
C ARG A 186 14.20 -4.50 0.88
N LEU A 187 13.71 -3.29 0.61
CA LEU A 187 12.35 -3.09 0.14
C LEU A 187 12.20 -3.53 -1.32
N ILE A 188 11.32 -4.49 -1.59
CA ILE A 188 10.94 -4.94 -2.94
C ILE A 188 9.79 -4.09 -3.48
N GLY A 189 8.89 -3.65 -2.59
CA GLY A 189 7.79 -2.75 -2.96
C GLY A 189 6.71 -2.66 -1.89
N VAL A 190 5.70 -1.86 -2.19
CA VAL A 190 4.58 -1.58 -1.29
C VAL A 190 3.26 -1.85 -1.99
N LYS A 191 2.34 -2.51 -1.30
CA LYS A 191 0.94 -2.62 -1.68
C LYS A 191 0.17 -1.50 -0.99
N ILE A 192 -0.49 -0.65 -1.76
CA ILE A 192 -1.42 0.36 -1.25
C ILE A 192 -2.84 -0.17 -1.45
N PHE A 193 -3.61 -0.22 -0.38
CA PHE A 193 -5.01 -0.64 -0.40
C PHE A 193 -5.91 0.58 -0.26
N PHE A 194 -6.86 0.72 -1.15
CA PHE A 194 -7.82 1.82 -1.16
C PHE A 194 -9.22 1.30 -1.44
N THR A 195 -10.22 2.05 -1.01
CA THR A 195 -11.63 1.69 -1.16
C THR A 195 -12.26 2.50 -2.30
N THR A 196 -13.09 1.86 -3.11
CA THR A 196 -13.89 2.52 -4.12
C THR A 196 -15.34 2.67 -3.64
N ASP A 197 -16.05 3.68 -4.12
CA ASP A 197 -17.48 3.92 -3.88
C ASP A 197 -18.33 3.76 -5.12
N THR A 198 -17.71 3.61 -6.29
CA THR A 198 -18.35 3.38 -7.59
C THR A 198 -17.74 2.18 -8.30
N GLY A 199 -18.45 1.66 -9.31
CA GLY A 199 -18.00 0.48 -10.07
C GLY A 199 -16.96 0.77 -11.16
N GLY A 200 -16.65 2.02 -11.43
CA GLY A 200 -15.74 2.41 -12.51
C GLY A 200 -15.36 3.88 -12.54
N ASP A 201 -14.46 4.21 -13.45
CA ASP A 201 -13.91 5.56 -13.68
C ASP A 201 -14.79 6.40 -14.63
N THR A 202 -16.06 6.57 -14.31
CA THR A 202 -17.02 7.31 -15.15
C THR A 202 -17.10 8.78 -14.79
#